data_883cc6cac61623e3e5bea15ebba24635
#
_entry.id   883cc6cac61623e3e5bea15ebba24635
#
_cell.length_a   1.000
_cell.length_b   1.000
_cell.length_c   1.000
_cell.angle_alpha   90.00
_cell.angle_beta   90.00
_cell.angle_gamma   90.00
#
_symmetry.space_group_name_H-M   'P 1'
#
loop_
_entity.id
_entity.type
_entity.pdbx_description
1 polymer ?
#
loop_
_entity_poly.entity_id
_entity_poly.type
_entity_poly.pdbx_seq_one_letter_code
_entity_poly.pdbx_strand_id
1 'polypeptide(L)'
;ATGIFRGILSQGNAGAGTNNITNNVLENSIITTTNTSFFGLGQYLSFASVANINNNRISGNTFSSAATTLHLINGNGSTTLTMNNNTVTNNKLSATGANATINILGGSTPANTTSLTVSGNQIINNRVLDPAASTVVTFSGIGMLCKTPLANPALISNNTIRKLSIGGVSTGIHNLSGISPAVASGTLQTIYVENNQVDSLYSDAVNTVVSGINAYNSTSTAIMRKNKIHSLFPG
;
A
#
# COMPACT_ATOMS: atom_id res chain seq x y z
N ALA A 1 -23.35 12.78 -1.86
CA ALA A 1 -22.45 13.31 -2.91
C ALA A 1 -21.46 12.22 -3.28
N THR A 2 -21.41 11.85 -4.55
CA THR A 2 -20.40 10.92 -5.08
C THR A 2 -19.11 11.70 -5.32
N GLY A 3 -18.28 11.84 -4.31
CA GLY A 3 -17.01 12.57 -4.41
C GLY A 3 -15.81 11.65 -4.28
N ILE A 4 -14.81 11.82 -5.12
CA ILE A 4 -13.48 11.22 -4.93
C ILE A 4 -12.78 12.08 -3.88
N PHE A 5 -12.35 11.46 -2.75
CA PHE A 5 -11.45 12.15 -1.83
C PHE A 5 -10.00 11.98 -2.30
N ARG A 6 -9.31 13.09 -2.40
CA ARG A 6 -7.88 13.15 -2.71
C ARG A 6 -7.28 14.23 -1.83
N GLY A 7 -6.54 13.84 -0.80
CA GLY A 7 -5.95 14.80 0.14
C GLY A 7 -4.92 15.70 -0.56
N ILE A 8 -3.85 15.11 -1.06
CA ILE A 8 -2.88 15.78 -1.94
C ILE A 8 -2.63 14.85 -3.12
N LEU A 9 -2.96 15.32 -4.30
CA LEU A 9 -2.80 14.55 -5.52
C LEU A 9 -2.03 15.34 -6.57
N SER A 10 -0.95 14.76 -7.04
CA SER A 10 -0.35 15.19 -8.29
C SER A 10 -0.97 14.41 -9.44
N GLN A 11 -1.65 15.13 -10.32
CA GLN A 11 -2.24 14.61 -11.54
C GLN A 11 -1.72 15.43 -12.71
N GLY A 12 -0.85 14.89 -13.51
CA GLY A 12 -0.25 15.59 -14.64
C GLY A 12 -0.31 14.76 -15.92
N ASN A 13 -0.18 15.45 -17.05
CA ASN A 13 0.00 14.83 -18.36
C ASN A 13 1.46 14.38 -18.54
N ALA A 14 1.67 13.47 -19.50
CA ALA A 14 2.99 12.99 -19.88
C ALA A 14 3.96 14.14 -20.16
N GLY A 15 5.04 14.21 -19.40
CA GLY A 15 6.07 15.23 -19.57
C GLY A 15 7.33 14.91 -18.77
N ALA A 16 8.46 15.46 -19.21
CA ALA A 16 9.71 15.38 -18.46
C ALA A 16 9.63 16.33 -17.25
N GLY A 17 9.33 15.80 -16.08
CA GLY A 17 9.25 16.60 -14.86
C GLY A 17 9.45 15.76 -13.61
N THR A 18 9.69 16.45 -12.50
CA THR A 18 9.79 15.84 -11.17
C THR A 18 8.60 16.25 -10.33
N ASN A 19 7.89 15.28 -9.77
CA ASN A 19 6.85 15.49 -8.77
C ASN A 19 7.41 15.21 -7.38
N ASN A 20 7.41 16.21 -6.54
CA ASN A 20 7.79 16.07 -5.13
C ASN A 20 6.56 16.23 -4.25
N ILE A 21 6.13 15.13 -3.61
CA ILE A 21 5.08 15.10 -2.60
C ILE A 21 5.78 14.79 -1.29
N THR A 22 6.27 15.81 -0.63
CA THR A 22 7.18 15.65 0.51
C THR A 22 6.76 16.51 1.70
N ASN A 23 7.01 16.00 2.91
CA ASN A 23 6.78 16.70 4.17
C ASN A 23 5.33 17.14 4.41
N ASN A 24 4.36 16.42 3.83
CA ASN A 24 2.94 16.71 4.05
C ASN A 24 2.42 15.97 5.27
N VAL A 25 1.43 16.55 5.92
CA VAL A 25 0.78 16.02 7.11
C VAL A 25 -0.72 15.92 6.88
N LEU A 26 -1.30 14.74 7.12
CA LEU A 26 -2.75 14.50 7.17
C LEU A 26 -3.08 13.83 8.50
N GLU A 27 -3.71 14.55 9.39
CA GLU A 27 -3.94 14.07 10.76
C GLU A 27 -5.33 14.32 11.28
N ASN A 28 -5.77 13.42 12.17
CA ASN A 28 -6.97 13.56 13.01
C ASN A 28 -8.24 13.94 12.21
N SER A 29 -8.36 13.41 11.02
CA SER A 29 -9.46 13.70 10.10
C SER A 29 -10.42 12.52 10.01
N ILE A 30 -11.71 12.82 9.85
CA ILE A 30 -12.75 11.84 9.52
C ILE A 30 -13.13 12.05 8.07
N ILE A 31 -12.89 11.03 7.25
CA ILE A 31 -13.07 11.10 5.80
C ILE A 31 -13.98 9.97 5.37
N THR A 32 -15.15 10.33 4.83
CA THR A 32 -16.14 9.39 4.32
C THR A 32 -16.35 9.63 2.84
N THR A 33 -16.24 8.59 2.04
CA THR A 33 -16.47 8.63 0.59
C THR A 33 -17.24 7.41 0.11
N THR A 34 -18.10 7.60 -0.87
CA THR A 34 -18.85 6.53 -1.54
C THR A 34 -18.20 6.07 -2.84
N ASN A 35 -17.01 6.59 -3.15
CA ASN A 35 -16.34 6.33 -4.43
C ASN A 35 -15.58 5.02 -4.48
N THR A 36 -15.32 4.55 -5.71
CA THR A 36 -14.63 3.30 -6.03
C THR A 36 -13.11 3.34 -5.84
N SER A 37 -12.52 4.51 -5.63
CA SER A 37 -11.08 4.66 -5.37
C SER A 37 -10.80 5.81 -4.42
N PHE A 38 -9.92 5.57 -3.47
CA PHE A 38 -9.52 6.56 -2.47
C PHE A 38 -8.00 6.67 -2.41
N PHE A 39 -7.50 7.89 -2.40
CA PHE A 39 -6.08 8.19 -2.24
C PHE A 39 -5.90 9.32 -1.20
N GLY A 40 -5.17 9.04 -0.14
CA GLY A 40 -4.84 10.05 0.87
C GLY A 40 -3.83 11.06 0.34
N LEU A 41 -2.62 10.62 0.07
CA LEU A 41 -1.54 11.40 -0.55
C LEU A 41 -0.98 10.61 -1.72
N GLY A 42 -0.59 11.28 -2.80
CA GLY A 42 0.13 10.56 -3.83
C GLY A 42 0.01 11.09 -5.25
N GLN A 43 0.46 10.26 -6.16
CA GLN A 43 0.44 10.49 -7.58
C GLN A 43 -0.52 9.53 -8.27
N TYR A 44 -1.35 10.04 -9.14
CA TYR A 44 -2.33 9.25 -9.90
C TYR A 44 -2.28 9.63 -11.38
N LEU A 45 -2.11 8.62 -12.25
CA LEU A 45 -2.06 8.79 -13.71
C LEU A 45 -1.08 9.86 -14.19
N SER A 46 -0.02 10.11 -13.47
CA SER A 46 1.01 11.05 -13.88
C SER A 46 2.13 10.31 -14.59
N PHE A 47 2.59 10.87 -15.67
CA PHE A 47 3.76 10.39 -16.41
C PHE A 47 4.99 11.25 -16.13
N ALA A 48 5.09 11.82 -14.93
CA ALA A 48 6.31 12.50 -14.53
C ALA A 48 7.52 11.55 -14.67
N SER A 49 8.65 12.08 -15.09
CA SER A 49 9.87 11.29 -15.18
C SER A 49 10.31 10.79 -13.82
N VAL A 50 10.13 11.60 -12.78
CA VAL A 50 10.49 11.28 -11.41
C VAL A 50 9.32 11.59 -10.47
N ALA A 51 9.00 10.67 -9.56
CA ALA A 51 8.10 10.92 -8.44
C ALA A 51 8.78 10.60 -7.11
N ASN A 52 8.84 11.59 -6.26
CA ASN A 52 9.35 11.49 -4.91
C ASN A 52 8.20 11.71 -3.91
N ILE A 53 7.79 10.65 -3.21
CA ILE A 53 6.73 10.67 -2.20
C ILE A 53 7.39 10.36 -0.86
N ASN A 54 8.00 11.36 -0.25
CA ASN A 54 8.92 11.15 0.86
C ASN A 54 8.57 11.98 2.08
N ASN A 55 8.88 11.45 3.27
CA ASN A 55 8.76 12.15 4.55
C ASN A 55 7.33 12.65 4.85
N ASN A 56 6.30 12.00 4.31
CA ASN A 56 4.92 12.38 4.59
C ASN A 56 4.43 11.68 5.86
N ARG A 57 3.47 12.31 6.53
CA ARG A 57 2.84 11.76 7.73
C ARG A 57 1.33 11.69 7.59
N ILE A 58 0.76 10.51 7.82
CA ILE A 58 -0.69 10.26 7.86
C ILE A 58 -1.00 9.60 9.21
N SER A 59 -1.72 10.27 10.09
CA SER A 59 -1.84 9.80 11.47
C SER A 59 -3.20 10.10 12.10
N GLY A 60 -3.74 9.12 12.85
CA GLY A 60 -4.94 9.32 13.66
C GLY A 60 -6.23 9.54 12.87
N ASN A 61 -6.26 9.20 11.60
CA ASN A 61 -7.42 9.44 10.75
C ASN A 61 -8.41 8.27 10.79
N THR A 62 -9.67 8.57 10.53
CA THR A 62 -10.71 7.58 10.27
C THR A 62 -11.17 7.71 8.83
N PHE A 63 -11.00 6.65 8.06
CA PHE A 63 -11.40 6.57 6.66
C PHE A 63 -12.54 5.56 6.51
N SER A 64 -13.63 5.98 5.91
CA SER A 64 -14.74 5.10 5.53
C SER A 64 -14.98 5.22 4.02
N SER A 65 -14.94 4.10 3.32
CA SER A 65 -15.04 4.09 1.87
C SER A 65 -15.76 2.85 1.35
N ALA A 66 -16.62 3.03 0.36
CA ALA A 66 -17.13 1.95 -0.49
C ALA A 66 -16.15 1.54 -1.61
N ALA A 67 -14.94 2.06 -1.57
CA ALA A 67 -13.92 1.80 -2.59
C ALA A 67 -13.52 0.33 -2.63
N THR A 68 -13.32 -0.18 -3.84
CA THR A 68 -12.67 -1.48 -4.08
C THR A 68 -11.15 -1.40 -3.97
N THR A 69 -10.58 -0.19 -4.07
CA THR A 69 -9.15 0.06 -3.90
C THR A 69 -8.92 1.32 -3.06
N LEU A 70 -8.15 1.17 -2.00
CA LEU A 70 -7.83 2.25 -1.08
C LEU A 70 -6.32 2.29 -0.83
N HIS A 71 -5.70 3.43 -1.09
CA HIS A 71 -4.30 3.68 -0.76
C HIS A 71 -4.19 4.93 0.12
N LEU A 72 -3.49 4.84 1.25
CA LEU A 72 -3.20 6.05 2.05
C LEU A 72 -2.06 6.86 1.43
N ILE A 73 -1.05 6.19 0.93
CA ILE A 73 -0.03 6.79 0.06
C ILE A 73 0.00 6.01 -1.24
N ASN A 74 -0.18 6.69 -2.36
CA ASN A 74 -0.26 6.08 -3.68
C ASN A 74 0.87 6.56 -4.60
N GLY A 75 1.60 5.61 -5.16
CA GLY A 75 2.65 5.85 -6.14
C GLY A 75 2.33 5.20 -7.49
N ASN A 76 1.72 5.96 -8.39
CA ASN A 76 1.43 5.51 -9.74
C ASN A 76 2.11 6.40 -10.78
N GLY A 77 2.61 5.82 -11.83
CA GLY A 77 2.82 6.54 -13.08
C GLY A 77 4.12 7.33 -13.21
N SER A 78 5.29 6.79 -12.84
CA SER A 78 6.57 7.49 -13.07
C SER A 78 7.65 6.57 -13.63
N THR A 79 8.60 7.14 -14.33
CA THR A 79 9.80 6.41 -14.79
C THR A 79 10.68 6.04 -13.61
N THR A 80 10.81 6.94 -12.63
CA THR A 80 11.46 6.68 -11.35
C THR A 80 10.48 6.99 -10.23
N LEU A 81 10.22 6.02 -9.36
CA LEU A 81 9.34 6.17 -8.21
C LEU A 81 10.09 5.91 -6.91
N THR A 82 10.08 6.88 -6.01
CA THR A 82 10.57 6.72 -4.65
C THR A 82 9.46 7.00 -3.63
N MET A 83 9.32 6.13 -2.64
CA MET A 83 8.39 6.26 -1.52
C MET A 83 9.18 6.00 -0.24
N ASN A 84 9.83 7.04 0.29
CA ASN A 84 10.79 6.85 1.36
C ASN A 84 10.43 7.63 2.63
N ASN A 85 10.74 7.05 3.79
CA ASN A 85 10.65 7.69 5.09
C ASN A 85 9.24 8.25 5.42
N ASN A 86 8.20 7.68 4.86
CA ASN A 86 6.84 8.09 5.21
C ASN A 86 6.42 7.42 6.53
N THR A 87 5.62 8.14 7.31
CA THR A 87 5.06 7.66 8.58
C THR A 87 3.56 7.58 8.48
N VAL A 88 3.01 6.37 8.60
CA VAL A 88 1.55 6.13 8.55
C VAL A 88 1.13 5.38 9.81
N THR A 89 0.45 6.08 10.72
CA THR A 89 0.22 5.53 12.06
C THR A 89 -1.19 5.79 12.57
N ASN A 90 -1.71 4.83 13.38
CA ASN A 90 -2.95 5.00 14.14
C ASN A 90 -4.19 5.31 13.29
N ASN A 91 -4.25 4.86 12.05
CA ASN A 91 -5.41 5.10 11.21
C ASN A 91 -6.41 3.95 11.32
N LYS A 92 -7.69 4.30 11.26
CA LYS A 92 -8.82 3.37 11.19
C LYS A 92 -9.40 3.42 9.80
N LEU A 93 -9.59 2.25 9.20
CA LEU A 93 -10.04 2.11 7.82
C LEU A 93 -11.30 1.24 7.81
N SER A 94 -12.36 1.69 7.18
CA SER A 94 -13.57 0.91 7.00
C SER A 94 -13.83 0.77 5.50
N ALA A 95 -13.80 -0.47 5.01
CA ALA A 95 -14.14 -0.80 3.63
C ALA A 95 -15.54 -1.41 3.61
N THR A 96 -16.48 -0.71 2.98
CA THR A 96 -17.88 -1.16 2.86
C THR A 96 -18.19 -1.79 1.50
N GLY A 97 -17.25 -1.70 0.55
CA GLY A 97 -17.36 -2.32 -0.77
C GLY A 97 -16.98 -3.80 -0.76
N ALA A 98 -17.56 -4.58 -1.66
CA ALA A 98 -17.15 -5.97 -1.87
C ALA A 98 -15.72 -6.06 -2.43
N ASN A 99 -14.94 -7.06 -1.99
CA ASN A 99 -13.58 -7.35 -2.48
C ASN A 99 -12.62 -6.15 -2.41
N ALA A 100 -12.51 -5.53 -1.26
CA ALA A 100 -11.67 -4.35 -1.08
C ALA A 100 -10.18 -4.71 -0.99
N THR A 101 -9.36 -3.99 -1.75
CA THR A 101 -7.89 -4.00 -1.63
C THR A 101 -7.44 -2.71 -0.94
N ILE A 102 -6.82 -2.85 0.20
CA ILE A 102 -6.34 -1.74 1.03
C ILE A 102 -4.82 -1.85 1.15
N ASN A 103 -4.11 -0.84 0.68
CA ASN A 103 -2.67 -0.74 0.88
C ASN A 103 -2.33 0.56 1.61
N ILE A 104 -1.58 0.48 2.67
CA ILE A 104 -1.10 1.69 3.35
C ILE A 104 -0.17 2.47 2.41
N LEU A 105 0.87 1.83 1.92
CA LEU A 105 1.64 2.31 0.77
C LEU A 105 1.31 1.41 -0.41
N GLY A 106 0.74 1.98 -1.45
CA GLY A 106 0.33 1.21 -2.61
C GLY A 106 0.65 1.91 -3.93
N GLY A 107 0.45 1.19 -5.00
CA GLY A 107 0.61 1.74 -6.33
C GLY A 107 0.94 0.71 -7.39
N SER A 108 1.05 1.21 -8.60
CA SER A 108 1.33 0.38 -9.78
C SER A 108 2.33 1.12 -10.66
N THR A 109 3.40 0.44 -11.03
CA THR A 109 4.34 0.98 -12.01
C THR A 109 3.72 0.91 -13.42
N PRO A 110 3.76 1.98 -14.19
CA PRO A 110 3.34 1.94 -15.59
C PRO A 110 4.40 1.23 -16.46
N ALA A 111 4.08 1.11 -17.75
CA ALA A 111 4.91 0.42 -18.72
C ALA A 111 6.32 1.00 -18.91
N ASN A 112 6.55 2.23 -18.52
CA ASN A 112 7.82 2.93 -18.70
C ASN A 112 8.62 3.14 -17.41
N THR A 113 8.20 2.54 -16.30
CA THR A 113 8.95 2.66 -15.03
C THR A 113 10.26 1.89 -15.14
N THR A 114 11.36 2.54 -14.81
CA THR A 114 12.72 1.97 -14.83
C THR A 114 13.29 1.74 -13.44
N SER A 115 12.76 2.40 -12.41
CA SER A 115 13.23 2.27 -11.04
C SER A 115 12.10 2.43 -10.02
N LEU A 116 12.09 1.56 -9.01
CA LEU A 116 11.16 1.61 -7.89
C LEU A 116 11.92 1.40 -6.58
N THR A 117 11.79 2.36 -5.67
CA THR A 117 12.34 2.24 -4.31
C THR A 117 11.27 2.59 -3.28
N VAL A 118 11.06 1.69 -2.31
CA VAL A 118 10.18 1.88 -1.15
C VAL A 118 10.99 1.59 0.11
N SER A 119 11.47 2.62 0.80
CA SER A 119 12.45 2.42 1.86
C SER A 119 12.23 3.30 3.09
N GLY A 120 12.60 2.77 4.26
CA GLY A 120 12.63 3.53 5.51
C GLY A 120 11.25 3.96 6.03
N ASN A 121 10.16 3.39 5.51
CA ASN A 121 8.82 3.78 5.93
C ASN A 121 8.43 3.14 7.26
N GLN A 122 7.63 3.87 8.04
CA GLN A 122 7.04 3.42 9.30
C GLN A 122 5.53 3.30 9.17
N ILE A 123 5.02 2.08 9.24
CA ILE A 123 3.60 1.74 9.13
C ILE A 123 3.18 1.04 10.43
N ILE A 124 2.55 1.78 11.33
CA ILE A 124 2.35 1.30 12.70
C ILE A 124 0.91 1.53 13.16
N ASN A 125 0.30 0.49 13.74
CA ASN A 125 -1.01 0.57 14.38
C ASN A 125 -2.12 1.09 13.44
N ASN A 126 -2.21 0.52 12.24
CA ASN A 126 -3.30 0.80 11.33
C ASN A 126 -4.26 -0.40 11.31
N ARG A 127 -5.56 -0.13 11.32
CA ARG A 127 -6.57 -1.16 11.46
C ARG A 127 -7.69 -1.01 10.45
N VAL A 128 -8.08 -2.12 9.82
CA VAL A 128 -9.34 -2.24 9.11
C VAL A 128 -10.43 -2.64 10.11
N LEU A 129 -11.50 -1.86 10.17
CA LEU A 129 -12.63 -2.07 11.07
C LEU A 129 -13.79 -2.74 10.33
N ASP A 130 -14.37 -3.74 10.96
CA ASP A 130 -15.66 -4.35 10.62
C ASP A 130 -15.92 -4.44 9.10
N PRO A 131 -15.15 -5.24 8.35
CA PRO A 131 -15.51 -5.53 6.97
C PRO A 131 -16.95 -6.06 6.93
N ALA A 132 -17.75 -5.62 5.97
CA ALA A 132 -19.10 -6.13 5.80
C ALA A 132 -19.11 -7.66 5.72
N ALA A 133 -20.15 -8.32 6.19
CA ALA A 133 -20.19 -9.77 6.43
C ALA A 133 -19.81 -10.66 5.23
N SER A 134 -19.95 -10.17 3.99
CA SER A 134 -19.59 -10.88 2.75
C SER A 134 -18.38 -10.29 2.04
N THR A 135 -17.68 -9.34 2.65
CA THR A 135 -16.58 -8.63 2.01
C THR A 135 -15.28 -9.41 2.15
N VAL A 136 -14.58 -9.61 1.06
CA VAL A 136 -13.18 -10.05 1.07
C VAL A 136 -12.29 -8.81 1.17
N VAL A 137 -11.42 -8.78 2.17
CA VAL A 137 -10.46 -7.69 2.33
C VAL A 137 -9.04 -8.21 2.13
N THR A 138 -8.32 -7.59 1.21
CA THR A 138 -6.87 -7.73 1.12
C THR A 138 -6.24 -6.48 1.70
N PHE A 139 -5.58 -6.60 2.84
CA PHE A 139 -4.94 -5.49 3.55
C PHE A 139 -3.43 -5.68 3.59
N SER A 140 -2.70 -4.72 3.08
CA SER A 140 -1.23 -4.77 3.08
C SER A 140 -0.64 -3.46 3.62
N GLY A 141 0.45 -3.60 4.39
CA GLY A 141 1.26 -2.44 4.75
C GLY A 141 1.91 -1.81 3.52
N ILE A 142 2.59 -2.61 2.72
CA ILE A 142 3.15 -2.20 1.42
C ILE A 142 2.63 -3.16 0.35
N GLY A 143 1.86 -2.63 -0.60
CA GLY A 143 1.33 -3.37 -1.74
C GLY A 143 1.68 -2.68 -3.06
N MET A 144 2.72 -3.16 -3.75
CA MET A 144 3.21 -2.57 -4.99
C MET A 144 3.08 -3.56 -6.15
N LEU A 145 2.54 -3.10 -7.27
CA LEU A 145 2.43 -3.88 -8.51
C LEU A 145 3.42 -3.37 -9.56
N CYS A 146 4.42 -4.20 -9.89
CA CYS A 146 5.32 -3.95 -11.01
C CYS A 146 4.70 -4.49 -12.30
N LYS A 147 4.36 -3.62 -13.24
CA LYS A 147 3.70 -4.01 -14.51
C LYS A 147 4.66 -4.32 -15.64
N THR A 148 5.90 -3.87 -15.54
CA THR A 148 6.90 -4.05 -16.59
C THR A 148 8.27 -4.31 -16.01
N PRO A 149 9.19 -4.91 -16.79
CA PRO A 149 10.56 -5.04 -16.35
C PRO A 149 11.16 -3.67 -16.04
N LEU A 150 11.75 -3.52 -14.87
CA LEU A 150 12.51 -2.35 -14.51
C LEU A 150 13.95 -2.50 -15.00
N ALA A 151 14.58 -1.40 -15.39
CA ALA A 151 16.00 -1.40 -15.74
C ALA A 151 16.87 -1.80 -14.54
N ASN A 152 16.42 -1.47 -13.33
CA ASN A 152 17.01 -1.88 -12.07
C ASN A 152 16.00 -2.72 -11.27
N PRO A 153 16.46 -3.66 -10.44
CA PRO A 153 15.58 -4.38 -9.52
C PRO A 153 14.77 -3.44 -8.65
N ALA A 154 13.49 -3.78 -8.42
CA ALA A 154 12.68 -3.07 -7.44
C ALA A 154 13.24 -3.31 -6.04
N LEU A 155 13.30 -2.26 -5.22
CA LEU A 155 13.83 -2.33 -3.87
C LEU A 155 12.75 -1.95 -2.84
N ILE A 156 12.42 -2.89 -1.95
CA ILE A 156 11.58 -2.66 -0.77
C ILE A 156 12.42 -2.97 0.46
N SER A 157 12.92 -1.93 1.13
CA SER A 157 13.95 -2.14 2.17
C SER A 157 13.80 -1.24 3.39
N ASN A 158 14.33 -1.72 4.52
CA ASN A 158 14.42 -0.94 5.75
C ASN A 158 13.08 -0.40 6.26
N ASN A 159 11.96 -1.03 5.89
CA ASN A 159 10.64 -0.61 6.35
C ASN A 159 10.29 -1.27 7.68
N THR A 160 9.56 -0.56 8.52
CA THR A 160 8.99 -1.07 9.77
C THR A 160 7.48 -1.14 9.64
N ILE A 161 6.92 -2.33 9.66
CA ILE A 161 5.48 -2.57 9.62
C ILE A 161 5.08 -3.28 10.91
N ARG A 162 4.25 -2.65 11.73
CA ARG A 162 3.88 -3.20 13.03
C ARG A 162 2.43 -2.95 13.36
N LYS A 163 1.79 -3.89 14.07
CA LYS A 163 0.42 -3.75 14.58
C LYS A 163 -0.58 -3.40 13.47
N LEU A 164 -0.51 -4.11 12.35
CA LEU A 164 -1.61 -4.07 11.38
C LEU A 164 -2.66 -5.07 11.78
N SER A 165 -3.93 -4.69 11.68
CA SER A 165 -5.01 -5.61 12.04
C SER A 165 -6.25 -5.49 11.17
N ILE A 166 -6.95 -6.61 11.02
CA ILE A 166 -8.31 -6.68 10.51
C ILE A 166 -9.19 -7.08 11.69
N GLY A 167 -10.18 -6.25 12.03
CA GLY A 167 -11.14 -6.54 13.07
C GLY A 167 -12.53 -6.80 12.49
N GLY A 168 -13.36 -7.54 13.23
CA GLY A 168 -14.76 -7.75 12.88
C GLY A 168 -15.18 -9.21 12.78
N VAL A 169 -16.46 -9.40 12.46
CA VAL A 169 -17.13 -10.70 12.40
C VAL A 169 -17.39 -11.19 10.96
N SER A 170 -16.69 -10.67 10.00
CA SER A 170 -16.86 -11.05 8.60
C SER A 170 -16.59 -12.55 8.41
N THR A 171 -17.42 -13.20 7.61
CA THR A 171 -17.25 -14.61 7.20
C THR A 171 -16.47 -14.76 5.89
N GLY A 172 -16.09 -13.66 5.26
CA GLY A 172 -15.27 -13.64 4.05
C GLY A 172 -13.83 -14.11 4.31
N ILE A 173 -13.15 -14.53 3.26
CA ILE A 173 -11.72 -14.87 3.34
C ILE A 173 -10.92 -13.57 3.23
N HIS A 174 -10.18 -13.24 4.27
CA HIS A 174 -9.34 -12.05 4.30
C HIS A 174 -7.86 -12.39 4.13
N ASN A 175 -7.11 -11.44 3.60
CA ASN A 175 -5.66 -11.53 3.51
C ASN A 175 -5.03 -10.31 4.20
N LEU A 176 -4.20 -10.57 5.19
CA LEU A 176 -3.42 -9.54 5.88
C LEU A 176 -1.93 -9.77 5.62
N SER A 177 -1.27 -8.80 5.03
CA SER A 177 0.17 -8.90 4.73
C SER A 177 0.93 -7.68 5.23
N GLY A 178 2.14 -7.89 5.72
CA GLY A 178 3.05 -6.78 5.98
C GLY A 178 3.52 -6.16 4.68
N ILE A 179 4.12 -6.96 3.81
CA ILE A 179 4.63 -6.55 2.50
C ILE A 179 4.11 -7.53 1.45
N SER A 180 3.46 -7.01 0.42
CA SER A 180 2.89 -7.80 -0.68
C SER A 180 3.29 -7.21 -2.03
N PRO A 181 4.52 -7.44 -2.49
CA PRO A 181 4.92 -7.07 -3.83
C PRO A 181 4.32 -8.04 -4.84
N ALA A 182 3.83 -7.53 -5.94
CA ALA A 182 3.32 -8.32 -7.04
C ALA A 182 3.97 -7.89 -8.37
N VAL A 183 4.01 -8.80 -9.32
CA VAL A 183 4.44 -8.53 -10.68
C VAL A 183 3.34 -8.96 -11.64
N ALA A 184 3.06 -8.13 -12.64
CA ALA A 184 2.06 -8.48 -13.64
C ALA A 184 2.46 -9.76 -14.39
N SER A 185 1.46 -10.56 -14.75
CA SER A 185 1.69 -11.82 -15.50
C SER A 185 2.51 -11.56 -16.77
N GLY A 186 3.47 -12.42 -17.05
CA GLY A 186 4.36 -12.31 -18.20
C GLY A 186 5.52 -11.30 -18.06
N THR A 187 5.63 -10.62 -16.92
CA THR A 187 6.72 -9.67 -16.67
C THR A 187 7.85 -10.37 -15.91
N LEU A 188 9.07 -10.33 -16.46
CA LEU A 188 10.27 -10.79 -15.77
C LEU A 188 10.85 -9.62 -14.96
N GLN A 189 10.84 -9.74 -13.63
CA GLN A 189 11.30 -8.69 -12.73
C GLN A 189 12.03 -9.29 -11.54
N THR A 190 13.10 -8.65 -11.12
CA THR A 190 13.74 -8.94 -9.84
C THR A 190 13.28 -7.93 -8.79
N ILE A 191 12.77 -8.42 -7.66
CA ILE A 191 12.37 -7.59 -6.53
C ILE A 191 13.24 -7.98 -5.33
N TYR A 192 13.94 -7.01 -4.75
CA TYR A 192 14.61 -7.18 -3.47
C TYR A 192 13.68 -6.73 -2.35
N VAL A 193 13.41 -7.63 -1.41
CA VAL A 193 12.70 -7.33 -0.16
C VAL A 193 13.67 -7.62 0.98
N GLU A 194 14.27 -6.58 1.54
CA GLU A 194 15.40 -6.76 2.45
C GLU A 194 15.43 -5.81 3.64
N ASN A 195 15.99 -6.29 4.76
CA ASN A 195 16.15 -5.52 5.98
C ASN A 195 14.83 -4.93 6.52
N ASN A 196 13.68 -5.50 6.20
CA ASN A 196 12.40 -5.02 6.72
C ASN A 196 12.10 -5.69 8.07
N GLN A 197 11.37 -4.98 8.91
CA GLN A 197 10.78 -5.53 10.11
C GLN A 197 9.27 -5.59 9.97
N VAL A 198 8.69 -6.79 10.09
CA VAL A 198 7.24 -7.02 10.09
C VAL A 198 6.87 -7.71 11.39
N ASP A 199 5.99 -7.08 12.16
CA ASP A 199 5.67 -7.54 13.51
C ASP A 199 4.22 -7.28 13.89
N SER A 200 3.64 -8.18 14.69
CA SER A 200 2.33 -8.01 15.29
C SER A 200 1.22 -7.79 14.25
N LEU A 201 1.14 -8.68 13.26
CA LEU A 201 0.00 -8.74 12.35
C LEU A 201 -1.09 -9.59 13.00
N TYR A 202 -2.29 -9.06 13.09
CA TYR A 202 -3.35 -9.68 13.85
C TYR A 202 -4.72 -9.58 13.16
N SER A 203 -5.52 -10.62 13.25
CA SER A 203 -6.91 -10.60 12.77
C SER A 203 -7.86 -11.16 13.83
N ASP A 204 -8.99 -10.48 14.03
CA ASP A 204 -10.16 -11.00 14.73
C ASP A 204 -11.16 -11.67 13.76
N ALA A 205 -11.02 -11.40 12.46
CA ALA A 205 -11.93 -11.92 11.45
C ALA A 205 -11.65 -13.40 11.17
N VAL A 206 -12.70 -14.17 11.09
CA VAL A 206 -12.64 -15.61 10.74
C VAL A 206 -12.08 -15.78 9.33
N ASN A 207 -11.34 -16.86 9.09
CA ASN A 207 -10.75 -17.20 7.79
C ASN A 207 -9.74 -16.16 7.24
N THR A 208 -8.95 -15.54 8.08
CA THR A 208 -7.89 -14.64 7.64
C THR A 208 -6.57 -15.39 7.43
N VAL A 209 -5.98 -15.19 6.25
CA VAL A 209 -4.58 -15.57 5.99
C VAL A 209 -3.68 -14.42 6.38
N VAL A 210 -2.76 -14.65 7.33
CA VAL A 210 -1.80 -13.65 7.80
C VAL A 210 -0.41 -13.98 7.31
N SER A 211 0.23 -13.06 6.60
CA SER A 211 1.56 -13.23 6.02
C SER A 211 2.46 -12.06 6.36
N GLY A 212 3.69 -12.32 6.81
CA GLY A 212 4.67 -11.26 7.00
C GLY A 212 5.07 -10.62 5.67
N ILE A 213 5.56 -11.45 4.74
CA ILE A 213 5.86 -11.06 3.36
C ILE A 213 5.18 -12.06 2.43
N ASN A 214 4.37 -11.57 1.52
CA ASN A 214 3.65 -12.38 0.54
C ASN A 214 3.99 -11.91 -0.88
N ALA A 215 5.06 -12.45 -1.45
CA ALA A 215 5.43 -12.15 -2.85
C ALA A 215 4.77 -13.17 -3.78
N TYR A 216 3.70 -12.76 -4.44
CA TYR A 216 3.01 -13.57 -5.42
C TYR A 216 3.51 -13.24 -6.83
N ASN A 217 4.30 -14.16 -7.39
CA ASN A 217 4.86 -13.98 -8.74
C ASN A 217 4.93 -15.30 -9.49
N SER A 218 4.34 -15.36 -10.67
CA SER A 218 4.39 -16.57 -11.51
C SER A 218 5.67 -16.68 -12.36
N THR A 219 6.37 -15.57 -12.63
CA THR A 219 7.50 -15.54 -13.58
C THR A 219 8.69 -14.69 -13.12
N SER A 220 8.64 -14.12 -11.94
CA SER A 220 9.63 -13.15 -11.45
C SER A 220 10.46 -13.70 -10.28
N THR A 221 11.61 -13.11 -10.05
CA THR A 221 12.48 -13.46 -8.94
C THR A 221 12.27 -12.51 -7.77
N ALA A 222 11.79 -13.02 -6.63
CA ALA A 222 11.76 -12.28 -5.40
C ALA A 222 12.95 -12.73 -4.52
N ILE A 223 13.82 -11.80 -4.17
CA ILE A 223 14.97 -12.04 -3.29
C ILE A 223 14.65 -11.44 -1.92
N MET A 224 14.37 -12.32 -0.96
CA MET A 224 14.04 -11.94 0.41
C MET A 224 15.23 -12.24 1.32
N ARG A 225 15.79 -11.20 1.93
CA ARG A 225 16.95 -11.38 2.81
C ARG A 225 16.97 -10.41 3.98
N LYS A 226 17.49 -10.85 5.11
CA LYS A 226 17.66 -10.06 6.33
C LYS A 226 16.35 -9.43 6.85
N ASN A 227 15.19 -9.97 6.49
CA ASN A 227 13.91 -9.51 7.05
C ASN A 227 13.68 -10.15 8.42
N LYS A 228 13.10 -9.39 9.32
CA LYS A 228 12.65 -9.87 10.63
C LYS A 228 11.13 -9.96 10.62
N ILE A 229 10.59 -11.16 10.79
CA ILE A 229 9.15 -11.41 10.78
C ILE A 229 8.81 -12.18 12.04
N HIS A 230 7.89 -11.64 12.83
CA HIS A 230 7.43 -12.32 14.05
C HIS A 230 6.02 -11.86 14.44
N SER A 231 5.41 -12.58 15.38
CA SER A 231 4.11 -12.24 15.96
C SER A 231 2.98 -12.13 14.93
N LEU A 232 2.76 -13.21 14.17
CA LEU A 232 1.66 -13.32 13.22
C LEU A 232 0.51 -14.10 13.86
N PHE A 233 -0.67 -13.51 13.94
CA PHE A 233 -1.85 -14.08 14.61
C PHE A 233 -3.05 -14.11 13.66
N PRO A 234 -3.33 -15.23 12.99
CA PRO A 234 -4.56 -15.42 12.23
C PRO A 234 -5.76 -15.53 13.17
N GLY A 235 -6.93 -15.06 12.73
CA GLY A 235 -8.20 -15.19 13.43
C GLY A 235 -8.80 -16.59 13.38
#